data_579902a2b18ac1b23bbc501db051a8e6
#
_entry.id   579902a2b18ac1b23bbc501db051a8e6
#
_cell.length_a   1.000
_cell.length_b   1.000
_cell.length_c   1.000
_cell.angle_alpha   90.00
_cell.angle_beta   90.00
_cell.angle_gamma   90.00
#
_symmetry.space_group_name_H-M   'P 1'
#
loop_
_entity.id
_entity.type
_entity.pdbx_description
1 polymer ?
#
loop_
_entity_poly.entity_id
_entity_poly.type
_entity_poly.pdbx_seq_one_letter_code
_entity_poly.pdbx_strand_id
1 'polypeptide(L)'
;MPQLWAEAQVLYRTGEQLYLSPEEEKQAGMEQTAALESDVREGMIAEYLDKLLPEDWDRMDLAERRGFLRGDPFTGGNRVGTVQRTTVCAVEIWAECFGKDPSAIRRSDTYDIFGMLLKIGGWEKYSGNKNASLKRGFYGTQRCFVRTGEMPAACDPGNATRS
;
A
#
# COMPACT_ATOMS: atom_id res chain seq x y z
N MET A 1 -3.26 10.49 45.63
CA MET A 1 -4.02 9.33 45.12
C MET A 1 -3.64 8.08 45.92
N PRO A 2 -4.23 7.85 47.10
CA PRO A 2 -3.80 6.73 47.94
C PRO A 2 -4.27 5.34 47.47
N GLN A 3 -5.27 5.24 46.61
CA GLN A 3 -5.82 3.95 46.17
C GLN A 3 -4.90 3.17 45.21
N LEU A 4 -4.23 3.83 44.27
CA LEU A 4 -3.31 3.20 43.32
C LEU A 4 -2.11 2.54 44.00
N TRP A 5 -1.61 3.12 45.11
CA TRP A 5 -0.52 2.56 45.89
C TRP A 5 -0.94 1.33 46.69
N ALA A 6 -2.17 1.32 47.18
CA ALA A 6 -2.73 0.18 47.93
C ALA A 6 -2.93 -1.04 47.04
N GLU A 7 -3.45 -0.85 45.81
CA GLU A 7 -3.59 -1.92 44.80
C GLU A 7 -2.25 -2.47 44.35
N ALA A 8 -1.27 -1.59 44.07
CA ALA A 8 0.09 -2.01 43.71
C ALA A 8 0.76 -2.82 44.81
N GLN A 9 0.55 -2.49 46.09
CA GLN A 9 1.09 -3.25 47.21
C GLN A 9 0.41 -4.60 47.40
N VAL A 10 -0.88 -4.71 47.12
CA VAL A 10 -1.62 -5.97 47.18
C VAL A 10 -1.17 -6.92 46.09
N LEU A 11 -1.00 -6.43 44.85
CA LEU A 11 -0.47 -7.19 43.72
C LEU A 11 0.97 -7.68 43.97
N TYR A 12 1.79 -6.85 44.57
CA TYR A 12 3.18 -7.23 44.96
C TYR A 12 3.21 -8.33 46.03
N ARG A 13 2.28 -8.29 47.00
CA ARG A 13 2.18 -9.29 48.10
C ARG A 13 1.58 -10.62 47.64
N THR A 14 0.75 -10.64 46.60
CA THR A 14 0.17 -11.86 46.04
C THR A 14 1.11 -12.61 45.11
N GLY A 15 2.33 -12.10 44.88
CA GLY A 15 3.31 -12.77 44.05
C GLY A 15 2.98 -12.82 42.57
N GLU A 16 2.09 -11.95 42.13
CA GLU A 16 1.83 -11.79 40.68
C GLU A 16 3.12 -11.34 39.99
N GLN A 17 3.50 -12.06 38.96
CA GLN A 17 4.66 -11.70 38.15
C GLN A 17 4.42 -10.35 37.49
N LEU A 18 5.14 -9.33 37.95
CA LEU A 18 5.16 -7.99 37.34
C LEU A 18 5.94 -7.94 36.00
N TYR A 19 6.49 -9.07 35.60
CA TYR A 19 7.25 -9.24 34.38
C TYR A 19 6.58 -10.25 33.48
N LEU A 20 6.57 -9.97 32.18
CA LEU A 20 6.15 -10.92 31.16
C LEU A 20 7.01 -12.19 31.25
N SER A 21 6.41 -13.35 31.06
CA SER A 21 7.17 -14.59 30.91
C SER A 21 8.06 -14.51 29.66
N PRO A 22 9.15 -15.27 29.56
CA PRO A 22 10.01 -15.26 28.38
C PRO A 22 9.26 -15.57 27.06
N GLU A 23 8.17 -16.33 27.15
CA GLU A 23 7.30 -16.62 25.99
C GLU A 23 6.42 -15.42 25.62
N GLU A 24 5.87 -14.72 26.61
CA GLU A 24 5.09 -13.50 26.42
C GLU A 24 5.97 -12.34 25.91
N GLU A 25 7.19 -12.21 26.40
CA GLU A 25 8.17 -11.23 25.87
C GLU A 25 8.51 -11.51 24.41
N LYS A 26 8.69 -12.77 24.05
CA LYS A 26 8.97 -13.18 22.68
C LYS A 26 7.77 -12.87 21.76
N GLN A 27 6.57 -13.16 22.22
CA GLN A 27 5.35 -12.89 21.47
C GLN A 27 5.10 -11.38 21.31
N ALA A 28 5.27 -10.59 22.38
CA ALA A 28 5.20 -9.13 22.34
C ALA A 28 6.26 -8.53 21.39
N GLY A 29 7.49 -9.06 21.40
CA GLY A 29 8.54 -8.67 20.47
C GLY A 29 8.20 -8.96 19.01
N MET A 30 7.60 -10.11 18.72
CA MET A 30 7.14 -10.46 17.37
C MET A 30 6.00 -9.55 16.90
N GLU A 31 5.06 -9.23 17.77
CA GLU A 31 3.94 -8.31 17.47
C GLU A 31 4.44 -6.87 17.23
N GLN A 32 5.39 -6.40 18.03
CA GLN A 32 6.04 -5.09 17.83
C GLN A 32 6.81 -5.02 16.52
N THR A 33 7.54 -6.06 16.16
CA THR A 33 8.28 -6.13 14.89
C THR A 33 7.31 -6.12 13.71
N ALA A 34 6.23 -6.90 13.76
CA ALA A 34 5.20 -6.93 12.73
C ALA A 34 4.51 -5.57 12.59
N ALA A 35 4.22 -4.88 13.70
CA ALA A 35 3.64 -3.54 13.67
C ALA A 35 4.59 -2.51 13.04
N LEU A 36 5.89 -2.55 13.37
CA LEU A 36 6.91 -1.68 12.77
C LEU A 36 7.06 -1.92 11.26
N GLU A 37 7.07 -3.18 10.82
CA GLU A 37 7.11 -3.50 9.40
C GLU A 37 5.87 -3.00 8.65
N SER A 38 4.70 -3.08 9.27
CA SER A 38 3.46 -2.54 8.72
C SER A 38 3.55 -1.02 8.56
N ASP A 39 4.02 -0.30 9.57
CA ASP A 39 4.16 1.15 9.55
C ASP A 39 5.16 1.62 8.47
N VAL A 40 6.27 0.90 8.30
CA VAL A 40 7.25 1.19 7.24
C VAL A 40 6.61 1.02 5.85
N ARG A 41 5.89 -0.06 5.63
CA ARG A 41 5.21 -0.31 4.35
C ARG A 41 4.14 0.75 4.06
N GLU A 42 3.37 1.15 5.06
CA GLU A 42 2.37 2.22 4.94
C GLU A 42 3.02 3.54 4.53
N GLY A 43 4.15 3.91 5.16
CA GLY A 43 4.93 5.08 4.79
C GLY A 43 5.43 5.03 3.35
N MET A 44 5.95 3.88 2.91
CA MET A 44 6.41 3.68 1.52
C MET A 44 5.25 3.82 0.53
N ILE A 45 4.09 3.26 0.83
CA ILE A 45 2.91 3.36 -0.02
C ILE A 45 2.43 4.81 -0.08
N ALA A 46 2.36 5.52 1.04
CA ALA A 46 1.94 6.92 1.08
C ALA A 46 2.84 7.80 0.19
N GLU A 47 4.15 7.67 0.32
CA GLU A 47 5.12 8.38 -0.52
C GLU A 47 4.95 8.03 -2.02
N TYR A 48 4.76 6.74 -2.32
CA TYR A 48 4.51 6.28 -3.68
C TYR A 48 3.24 6.87 -4.30
N LEU A 49 2.16 6.98 -3.51
CA LEU A 49 0.87 7.51 -3.95
C LEU A 49 0.89 9.03 -4.18
N ASP A 50 1.68 9.76 -3.40
CA ASP A 50 1.79 11.21 -3.50
C ASP A 50 2.80 11.67 -4.55
N LYS A 51 3.66 10.77 -5.02
CA LYS A 51 4.63 11.08 -6.05
C LYS A 51 3.96 11.39 -7.38
N LEU A 52 4.25 12.57 -7.93
CA LEU A 52 3.78 12.96 -9.25
C LEU A 52 4.40 12.07 -10.33
N LEU A 53 3.62 11.71 -11.31
CA LEU A 53 4.01 10.85 -12.43
C LEU A 53 4.34 11.68 -13.66
N PRO A 54 5.25 11.23 -14.54
CA PRO A 54 5.43 11.86 -15.84
C PRO A 54 4.24 11.58 -16.76
N GLU A 55 4.02 12.43 -17.74
CA GLU A 55 2.88 12.32 -18.67
C GLU A 55 2.90 11.03 -19.51
N ASP A 56 4.08 10.47 -19.73
CA ASP A 56 4.29 9.23 -20.48
C ASP A 56 4.28 7.96 -19.61
N TRP A 57 3.82 8.05 -18.35
CA TRP A 57 3.81 6.95 -17.38
C TRP A 57 3.25 5.64 -17.93
N ASP A 58 2.14 5.71 -18.65
CA ASP A 58 1.46 4.52 -19.18
C ASP A 58 2.26 3.82 -20.31
N ARG A 59 3.19 4.51 -20.92
CA ARG A 59 4.07 3.99 -21.97
C ARG A 59 5.38 3.41 -21.43
N MET A 60 5.72 3.75 -20.19
CA MET A 60 6.93 3.28 -19.52
C MET A 60 6.82 1.80 -19.17
N ASP A 61 7.90 1.07 -19.35
CA ASP A 61 8.02 -0.28 -18.85
C ASP A 61 8.29 -0.31 -17.32
N LEU A 62 8.30 -1.50 -16.73
CA LEU A 62 8.46 -1.65 -15.29
C LEU A 62 9.84 -1.17 -14.79
N ALA A 63 10.90 -1.36 -15.60
CA ALA A 63 12.25 -0.94 -15.23
C ALA A 63 12.36 0.58 -15.23
N GLU A 64 11.81 1.23 -16.25
CA GLU A 64 11.74 2.69 -16.34
C GLU A 64 10.92 3.31 -15.21
N ARG A 65 9.75 2.73 -14.87
CA ARG A 65 8.92 3.18 -13.75
C ARG A 65 9.66 3.09 -12.42
N ARG A 66 10.34 1.97 -12.17
CA ARG A 66 11.16 1.79 -10.97
C ARG A 66 12.34 2.75 -10.93
N GLY A 67 12.99 2.98 -12.06
CA GLY A 67 14.09 3.94 -12.20
C GLY A 67 13.63 5.35 -11.85
N PHE A 68 12.51 5.78 -12.41
CA PHE A 68 11.91 7.07 -12.11
C PHE A 68 11.55 7.21 -10.61
N LEU A 69 10.92 6.20 -10.03
CA LEU A 69 10.53 6.22 -8.62
C LEU A 69 11.74 6.32 -7.68
N ARG A 70 12.86 5.71 -8.03
CA ARG A 70 14.12 5.77 -7.28
C ARG A 70 14.95 7.02 -7.57
N GLY A 71 14.58 7.80 -8.58
CA GLY A 71 15.36 8.95 -9.03
C GLY A 71 16.63 8.55 -9.76
N ASP A 72 16.66 7.39 -10.42
CA ASP A 72 17.78 6.91 -11.20
C ASP A 72 17.78 7.57 -12.59
N PRO A 73 18.77 8.41 -12.92
CA PRO A 73 18.82 9.11 -14.21
C PRO A 73 19.07 8.18 -15.40
N PHE A 74 19.63 6.99 -15.17
CA PHE A 74 19.97 6.05 -16.25
C PHE A 74 18.76 5.24 -16.71
N THR A 75 17.93 4.75 -15.78
CA THR A 75 16.75 3.94 -16.09
C THR A 75 15.46 4.75 -16.08
N GLY A 76 15.34 5.73 -15.20
CA GLY A 76 14.18 6.64 -15.12
C GLY A 76 14.19 7.78 -16.12
N GLY A 77 15.35 8.08 -16.71
CA GLY A 77 15.54 9.23 -17.58
C GLY A 77 15.38 10.58 -16.84
N ASN A 78 15.48 11.67 -17.59
CA ASN A 78 15.34 13.03 -17.07
C ASN A 78 13.86 13.48 -17.03
N ARG A 79 12.95 12.56 -16.66
CA ARG A 79 11.51 12.81 -16.62
C ARG A 79 11.15 13.60 -15.37
N VAL A 80 10.22 14.52 -15.52
CA VAL A 80 9.67 15.30 -14.41
C VAL A 80 8.23 14.82 -14.16
N GLY A 81 7.88 14.56 -12.89
CA GLY A 81 6.51 14.25 -12.50
C GLY A 81 5.64 15.51 -12.53
N THR A 82 4.56 15.46 -13.28
CA THR A 82 3.59 16.56 -13.45
C THR A 82 2.16 16.12 -13.20
N VAL A 83 1.86 14.83 -13.31
CA VAL A 83 0.52 14.27 -13.22
C VAL A 83 0.31 13.57 -11.88
N GLN A 84 -0.78 13.92 -11.21
CA GLN A 84 -1.16 13.25 -9.96
C GLN A 84 -1.77 11.86 -10.26
N ARG A 85 -1.39 10.88 -9.44
CA ARG A 85 -1.95 9.54 -9.53
C ARG A 85 -3.42 9.55 -9.07
N THR A 86 -4.32 9.13 -9.91
CA THR A 86 -5.77 9.06 -9.64
C THR A 86 -6.26 7.65 -9.37
N THR A 87 -5.54 6.64 -9.88
CA THR A 87 -5.90 5.22 -9.75
C THR A 87 -4.69 4.39 -9.38
N VAL A 88 -4.91 3.33 -8.62
CA VAL A 88 -3.87 2.39 -8.22
C VAL A 88 -4.44 0.99 -8.01
N CYS A 89 -3.63 -0.05 -8.24
CA CYS A 89 -3.97 -1.42 -7.89
C CYS A 89 -2.86 -2.07 -7.04
N ALA A 90 -3.19 -3.18 -6.37
CA ALA A 90 -2.24 -3.86 -5.49
C ALA A 90 -0.98 -4.34 -6.21
N VAL A 91 -1.11 -4.82 -7.45
CA VAL A 91 0.02 -5.31 -8.25
C VAL A 91 0.99 -4.17 -8.60
N GLU A 92 0.48 -2.96 -8.88
CA GLU A 92 1.32 -1.78 -9.10
C GLU A 92 2.16 -1.45 -7.85
N ILE A 93 1.53 -1.39 -6.68
CA ILE A 93 2.24 -1.16 -5.43
C ILE A 93 3.28 -2.25 -5.18
N TRP A 94 2.90 -3.52 -5.38
CA TRP A 94 3.80 -4.65 -5.22
C TRP A 94 5.03 -4.58 -6.14
N ALA A 95 4.82 -4.28 -7.40
CA ALA A 95 5.88 -4.27 -8.41
C ALA A 95 6.69 -2.97 -8.41
N GLU A 96 6.04 -1.83 -8.33
CA GLU A 96 6.68 -0.52 -8.49
C GLU A 96 7.21 0.04 -7.17
N CYS A 97 6.39 0.01 -6.10
CA CYS A 97 6.77 0.53 -4.79
C CYS A 97 7.71 -0.44 -4.05
N PHE A 98 7.32 -1.72 -3.93
CA PHE A 98 8.12 -2.70 -3.22
C PHE A 98 9.21 -3.37 -4.08
N GLY A 99 9.23 -3.12 -5.39
CA GLY A 99 10.23 -3.64 -6.30
C GLY A 99 10.21 -5.16 -6.50
N LYS A 100 9.09 -5.81 -6.18
CA LYS A 100 8.92 -7.27 -6.26
C LYS A 100 8.42 -7.72 -7.63
N ASP A 101 8.54 -9.02 -7.92
CA ASP A 101 8.01 -9.59 -9.16
C ASP A 101 6.47 -9.54 -9.16
N PRO A 102 5.83 -8.99 -10.21
CA PRO A 102 4.38 -8.93 -10.31
C PRO A 102 3.69 -10.30 -10.25
N SER A 103 4.36 -11.35 -10.73
CA SER A 103 3.83 -12.72 -10.74
C SER A 103 3.87 -13.38 -9.36
N ALA A 104 4.68 -12.87 -8.44
CA ALA A 104 4.88 -13.44 -7.11
C ALA A 104 3.86 -12.94 -6.07
N ILE A 105 2.99 -11.98 -6.43
CA ILE A 105 1.98 -11.47 -5.50
C ILE A 105 0.96 -12.55 -5.12
N ARG A 106 0.77 -12.73 -3.82
CA ARG A 106 -0.22 -13.66 -3.27
C ARG A 106 -1.52 -12.92 -2.93
N ARG A 107 -2.57 -13.69 -2.74
CA ARG A 107 -3.87 -13.14 -2.34
C ARG A 107 -3.80 -12.44 -0.97
N SER A 108 -3.04 -12.97 -0.03
CA SER A 108 -2.76 -12.34 1.27
C SER A 108 -2.13 -10.96 1.10
N ASP A 109 -1.08 -10.87 0.27
CA ASP A 109 -0.36 -9.61 0.01
C ASP A 109 -1.30 -8.54 -0.58
N THR A 110 -2.21 -8.96 -1.45
CA THR A 110 -3.24 -8.09 -2.03
C THR A 110 -4.18 -7.52 -0.96
N TYR A 111 -4.63 -8.35 0.00
CA TYR A 111 -5.48 -7.90 1.09
C TYR A 111 -4.74 -6.97 2.05
N ASP A 112 -3.48 -7.28 2.36
CA ASP A 112 -2.65 -6.43 3.22
C ASP A 112 -2.45 -5.04 2.60
N ILE A 113 -2.14 -4.98 1.29
CA ILE A 113 -2.00 -3.72 0.55
C ILE A 113 -3.32 -2.94 0.56
N PHE A 114 -4.45 -3.60 0.36
CA PHE A 114 -5.76 -2.95 0.41
C PHE A 114 -6.08 -2.41 1.80
N GLY A 115 -5.73 -3.16 2.86
CA GLY A 115 -5.84 -2.70 4.24
C GLY A 115 -5.03 -1.43 4.48
N MET A 116 -3.79 -1.40 4.03
CA MET A 116 -2.90 -0.24 4.14
C MET A 116 -3.44 0.98 3.37
N LEU A 117 -3.95 0.78 2.14
CA LEU A 117 -4.57 1.86 1.35
C LEU A 117 -5.76 2.50 2.06
N LEU A 118 -6.62 1.69 2.67
CA LEU A 118 -7.77 2.19 3.43
C LEU A 118 -7.34 2.91 4.71
N LYS A 119 -6.26 2.47 5.34
CA LYS A 119 -5.71 3.09 6.56
C LYS A 119 -5.04 4.44 6.26
N ILE A 120 -4.29 4.53 5.17
CA ILE A 120 -3.69 5.80 4.70
C ILE A 120 -4.79 6.84 4.42
N GLY A 121 -5.95 6.40 3.90
CA GLY A 121 -7.08 7.28 3.57
C GLY A 121 -6.91 8.02 2.25
N GLY A 122 -7.97 8.72 1.82
CA GLY A 122 -7.97 9.42 0.53
C GLY A 122 -8.10 8.52 -0.70
N TRP A 123 -8.35 7.24 -0.49
CA TRP A 123 -8.54 6.23 -1.54
C TRP A 123 -9.77 5.39 -1.27
N GLU A 124 -10.55 5.14 -2.29
CA GLU A 124 -11.76 4.32 -2.23
C GLU A 124 -11.76 3.26 -3.33
N LYS A 125 -12.50 2.19 -3.12
CA LYS A 125 -12.65 1.15 -4.15
C LYS A 125 -13.34 1.71 -5.37
N TYR A 126 -12.79 1.41 -6.54
CA TYR A 126 -13.46 1.78 -7.80
C TYR A 126 -14.83 1.13 -7.91
N SER A 127 -15.87 1.92 -8.16
CA SER A 127 -17.28 1.48 -8.20
C SER A 127 -17.91 1.56 -9.58
N GLY A 128 -17.14 1.93 -10.62
CA GLY A 128 -17.67 2.12 -11.98
C GLY A 128 -18.13 0.84 -12.69
N ASN A 129 -17.80 -0.34 -12.15
CA ASN A 129 -18.30 -1.62 -12.65
C ASN A 129 -18.48 -2.65 -11.52
N LYS A 130 -19.21 -3.75 -11.78
CA LYS A 130 -19.51 -4.79 -10.80
C LYS A 130 -18.28 -5.43 -10.14
N ASN A 131 -17.17 -5.45 -10.84
CA ASN A 131 -15.94 -6.13 -10.39
C ASN A 131 -14.94 -5.18 -9.72
N ALA A 132 -15.26 -3.88 -9.65
CA ALA A 132 -14.34 -2.85 -9.13
C ALA A 132 -12.96 -2.88 -9.83
N SER A 133 -12.92 -3.21 -11.13
CA SER A 133 -11.69 -3.48 -11.87
C SER A 133 -11.52 -2.58 -13.08
N LEU A 134 -10.27 -2.19 -13.35
CA LEU A 134 -9.85 -1.42 -14.52
C LEU A 134 -8.72 -2.14 -15.23
N LYS A 135 -8.59 -1.88 -16.54
CA LYS A 135 -7.44 -2.34 -17.32
C LYS A 135 -6.23 -1.47 -16.97
N ARG A 136 -5.15 -2.09 -16.50
CA ARG A 136 -3.92 -1.42 -16.03
C ARG A 136 -2.70 -1.79 -16.86
N GLY A 137 -2.67 -1.32 -18.10
CA GLY A 137 -1.53 -1.54 -19.00
C GLY A 137 -1.12 -3.02 -19.07
N PHE A 138 0.16 -3.30 -18.84
CA PHE A 138 0.73 -4.65 -18.86
C PHE A 138 0.35 -5.52 -17.64
N TYR A 139 -0.24 -4.94 -16.59
CA TYR A 139 -0.76 -5.72 -15.46
C TYR A 139 -2.15 -6.36 -15.72
N GLY A 140 -2.76 -6.06 -16.87
CA GLY A 140 -4.08 -6.59 -17.22
C GLY A 140 -5.21 -5.94 -16.42
N THR A 141 -6.33 -6.67 -16.28
CA THR A 141 -7.48 -6.19 -15.52
C THR A 141 -7.30 -6.47 -14.03
N GLN A 142 -7.26 -5.40 -13.23
CA GLN A 142 -7.01 -5.45 -11.80
C GLN A 142 -8.09 -4.72 -11.01
N ARG A 143 -8.35 -5.17 -9.78
CA ARG A 143 -9.14 -4.41 -8.82
C ARG A 143 -8.40 -3.14 -8.44
N CYS A 144 -9.06 -1.99 -8.59
CA CYS A 144 -8.45 -0.69 -8.42
C CYS A 144 -9.07 0.10 -7.29
N PHE A 145 -8.26 0.99 -6.77
CA PHE A 145 -8.66 2.09 -5.90
C PHE A 145 -8.53 3.39 -6.68
N VAL A 146 -9.39 4.33 -6.38
CA VAL A 146 -9.40 5.68 -6.95
C VAL A 146 -9.21 6.69 -5.86
N ARG A 147 -8.58 7.82 -6.18
CA ARG A 147 -8.42 8.92 -5.24
C ARG A 147 -9.79 9.54 -4.95
N THR A 148 -10.12 9.74 -3.67
CA THR A 148 -11.40 10.31 -3.26
C THR A 148 -11.57 11.72 -3.83
N GLY A 149 -12.68 11.94 -4.52
CA GLY A 149 -12.99 13.21 -5.19
C GLY A 149 -12.59 13.29 -6.66
N GLU A 150 -11.88 12.31 -7.19
CA GLU A 150 -11.55 12.21 -8.61
C GLU A 150 -12.10 10.90 -9.19
N MET A 151 -13.20 11.00 -9.95
CA MET A 151 -13.64 9.89 -10.81
C MET A 151 -12.70 9.85 -12.01
N PRO A 152 -11.96 8.74 -12.24
CA PRO A 152 -11.22 8.60 -13.48
C PRO A 152 -12.21 8.64 -14.63
N ALA A 153 -11.90 9.43 -15.66
CA ALA A 153 -12.65 9.38 -16.91
C ALA A 153 -12.77 7.92 -17.33
N ALA A 154 -14.00 7.43 -17.49
CA ALA A 154 -14.27 6.08 -17.95
C ALA A 154 -13.42 5.85 -19.20
N CYS A 155 -12.49 4.90 -19.15
CA CYS A 155 -11.87 4.41 -20.38
C CYS A 155 -13.00 3.86 -21.21
N ASP A 156 -13.37 4.60 -22.25
CA ASP A 156 -14.37 4.23 -23.25
C ASP A 156 -14.05 2.79 -23.69
N PRO A 157 -14.97 1.83 -23.58
CA PRO A 157 -14.79 0.53 -24.17
C PRO A 157 -14.80 0.77 -25.68
N GLY A 158 -13.59 0.81 -26.26
CA GLY A 158 -13.33 1.14 -27.64
C GLY A 158 -14.40 0.63 -28.56
N ASN A 159 -14.93 1.56 -29.32
CA ASN A 159 -15.66 1.42 -30.54
C ASN A 159 -15.16 0.22 -31.36
N ALA A 160 -15.77 -0.93 -31.16
CA ALA A 160 -15.68 -2.04 -32.09
C ALA A 160 -16.58 -1.69 -33.27
N THR A 161 -16.04 -0.93 -34.20
CA THR A 161 -16.64 -0.74 -35.52
C THR A 161 -16.74 -2.11 -36.20
N ARG A 162 -17.91 -2.67 -36.21
CA ARG A 162 -18.28 -3.71 -37.14
C ARG A 162 -18.24 -3.09 -38.53
N SER A 163 -17.44 -3.62 -39.37
CA SER A 163 -17.65 -3.69 -40.81
C SER A 163 -17.79 -5.12 -41.20
#